data_87a8cee6b91a409a0d0ee345af197b05
#
_entry.id   87a8cee6b91a409a0d0ee345af197b05
#
_cell.length_a   1.000
_cell.length_b   1.000
_cell.length_c   1.000
_cell.angle_alpha   90.00
_cell.angle_beta   90.00
_cell.angle_gamma   90.00
#
_symmetry.space_group_name_H-M   'P 1'
#
loop_
_entity.id
_entity.type
_entity.pdbx_description
1 polymer ?
#
loop_
_entity_poly.entity_id
_entity_poly.type
_entity_poly.pdbx_seq_one_letter_code
_entity_poly.pdbx_strand_id
1 'polypeptide(L)'
;MKAIVQERYGSPDDLELREVDTPVVGDDEVLVRVRAASLHPDVWHVVAGRPYVLRLMGAGFSKPRNPIPGTDMAGVVESVGKSVTRFRPGDPVFGETIVAHQWVHGGAFAEYVAVHQDLLALKPDNVTFEQAASVPASGLIALRNLRDLSQWRPGRRVLINGAGGGVGTLALQMMKAHGAHVTAVDCTGKVGMLRSLGADEVVDYTREDFTQRGVRYNLIFDVPGNRPLSAIRRALEPDGRYVPIGHEGFGASRKPVLGLVPHYLKLVALSRFVKQLRGPGLPMPTKKEAIAVLRNLLESGKITPIIDSTFHLSEVREAFRRMIEDETKGKVILTP
;
A
#
# COMPACT_ATOMS: atom_id res chain seq x y z
N MET A 1 -23.62 1.96 14.26
CA MET A 1 -23.09 1.52 12.95
C MET A 1 -22.43 0.16 13.05
N LYS A 2 -22.41 -0.60 11.98
CA LYS A 2 -21.65 -1.86 11.93
C LYS A 2 -20.16 -1.59 11.67
N ALA A 3 -19.28 -2.30 12.39
CA ALA A 3 -17.84 -2.21 12.23
C ALA A 3 -17.18 -3.55 12.59
N ILE A 4 -16.00 -3.79 11.99
CA ILE A 4 -15.11 -4.86 12.43
C ILE A 4 -14.38 -4.39 13.68
N VAL A 5 -14.44 -5.19 14.74
CA VAL A 5 -13.84 -4.86 16.04
C VAL A 5 -12.77 -5.89 16.41
N GLN A 6 -11.66 -5.38 16.92
CA GLN A 6 -10.56 -6.15 17.47
C GLN A 6 -10.27 -5.73 18.91
N GLU A 7 -10.49 -6.62 19.88
CA GLU A 7 -10.23 -6.32 21.30
C GLU A 7 -8.82 -6.73 21.76
N ARG A 8 -8.19 -7.66 21.06
CA ARG A 8 -6.86 -8.18 21.38
C ARG A 8 -6.07 -8.47 20.12
N TYR A 9 -4.75 -8.46 20.23
CA TYR A 9 -3.89 -8.95 19.16
C TYR A 9 -4.05 -10.45 18.96
N GLY A 10 -4.12 -10.91 17.71
CA GLY A 10 -4.31 -12.30 17.39
C GLY A 10 -4.33 -12.58 15.89
N SER A 11 -5.15 -13.51 15.48
CA SER A 11 -5.36 -13.83 14.08
C SER A 11 -6.55 -13.05 13.50
N PRO A 12 -6.70 -12.98 12.18
CA PRO A 12 -7.92 -12.47 11.55
C PRO A 12 -9.21 -13.19 12.02
N ASP A 13 -9.10 -14.40 12.53
CA ASP A 13 -10.24 -15.15 13.07
C ASP A 13 -10.78 -14.56 14.40
N ASP A 14 -9.99 -13.72 15.07
CA ASP A 14 -10.40 -12.98 16.27
C ASP A 14 -11.17 -11.68 15.94
N LEU A 15 -11.32 -11.32 14.67
CA LEU A 15 -12.08 -10.16 14.24
C LEU A 15 -13.58 -10.44 14.25
N GLU A 16 -14.36 -9.48 14.76
CA GLU A 16 -15.81 -9.61 14.91
C GLU A 16 -16.55 -8.43 14.29
N LEU A 17 -17.62 -8.72 13.55
CA LEU A 17 -18.58 -7.69 13.13
C LEU A 17 -19.49 -7.35 14.30
N ARG A 18 -19.50 -6.10 14.73
CA ARG A 18 -20.32 -5.61 15.86
C ARG A 18 -21.01 -4.29 15.51
N GLU A 19 -22.06 -4.01 16.26
CA GLU A 19 -22.63 -2.66 16.32
C GLU A 19 -21.86 -1.80 17.33
N VAL A 20 -21.48 -0.61 16.90
CA VAL A 20 -20.74 0.38 17.70
C VAL A 20 -21.32 1.78 17.45
N ASP A 21 -21.00 2.73 18.30
CA ASP A 21 -21.39 4.12 18.09
C ASP A 21 -20.75 4.70 16.83
N THR A 22 -21.48 5.56 16.13
CA THR A 22 -20.92 6.33 15.01
C THR A 22 -19.89 7.33 15.55
N PRO A 23 -18.72 7.49 14.91
CA PRO A 23 -17.68 8.40 15.42
C PRO A 23 -18.17 9.85 15.43
N VAL A 24 -17.79 10.57 16.48
CA VAL A 24 -18.01 12.03 16.59
C VAL A 24 -16.98 12.73 15.72
N VAL A 25 -17.45 13.67 14.91
CA VAL A 25 -16.62 14.44 13.98
C VAL A 25 -15.87 15.56 14.71
N GLY A 26 -14.56 15.56 14.61
CA GLY A 26 -13.71 16.68 15.06
C GLY A 26 -13.82 17.90 14.15
N ASP A 27 -13.30 19.04 14.61
CA ASP A 27 -13.40 20.31 13.90
C ASP A 27 -12.83 20.27 12.47
N ASP A 28 -11.72 19.57 12.28
CA ASP A 28 -11.00 19.43 10.99
C ASP A 28 -11.29 18.08 10.28
N GLU A 29 -12.29 17.34 10.74
CA GLU A 29 -12.60 16.01 10.25
C GLU A 29 -13.86 15.99 9.39
N VAL A 30 -13.92 14.98 8.55
CA VAL A 30 -15.03 14.65 7.66
C VAL A 30 -15.57 13.29 8.08
N LEU A 31 -16.86 13.17 8.35
CA LEU A 31 -17.52 11.88 8.50
C LEU A 31 -17.80 11.31 7.12
N VAL A 32 -17.24 10.18 6.81
CA VAL A 32 -17.43 9.51 5.54
C VAL A 32 -18.26 8.25 5.75
N ARG A 33 -19.36 8.13 4.99
CA ARG A 33 -20.08 6.88 4.84
C ARG A 33 -19.30 6.02 3.87
N VAL A 34 -18.64 4.99 4.37
CA VAL A 34 -17.76 4.10 3.61
C VAL A 34 -18.58 3.32 2.58
N ARG A 35 -18.08 3.23 1.37
CA ARG A 35 -18.59 2.39 0.27
C ARG A 35 -17.65 1.24 -0.05
N ALA A 36 -16.35 1.46 0.16
CA ALA A 36 -15.33 0.45 0.00
C ALA A 36 -14.14 0.78 0.90
N ALA A 37 -13.52 -0.24 1.45
CA ALA A 37 -12.24 -0.19 2.15
C ALA A 37 -11.31 -1.26 1.58
N SER A 38 -9.99 -1.06 1.60
CA SER A 38 -9.08 -2.05 1.07
C SER A 38 -8.20 -2.67 2.15
N LEU A 39 -7.90 -3.96 1.99
CA LEU A 39 -6.92 -4.63 2.83
C LEU A 39 -5.50 -4.24 2.39
N HIS A 40 -4.65 -4.01 3.38
CA HIS A 40 -3.23 -3.75 3.19
C HIS A 40 -2.41 -4.63 4.16
N PRO A 41 -1.22 -5.12 3.76
CA PRO A 41 -0.33 -5.88 4.63
C PRO A 41 -0.10 -5.27 6.02
N ASP A 42 0.02 -3.94 6.09
CA ASP A 42 0.23 -3.24 7.37
C ASP A 42 -0.95 -3.43 8.34
N VAL A 43 -2.19 -3.50 7.83
CA VAL A 43 -3.38 -3.79 8.66
C VAL A 43 -3.27 -5.18 9.28
N TRP A 44 -2.80 -6.18 8.51
CA TRP A 44 -2.56 -7.52 9.04
C TRP A 44 -1.51 -7.51 10.16
N HIS A 45 -0.41 -6.75 9.99
CA HIS A 45 0.62 -6.63 11.02
C HIS A 45 0.06 -6.05 12.32
N VAL A 46 -0.83 -5.06 12.23
CA VAL A 46 -1.48 -4.49 13.42
C VAL A 46 -2.47 -5.48 14.02
N VAL A 47 -3.27 -6.20 13.22
CA VAL A 47 -4.16 -7.26 13.70
C VAL A 47 -3.36 -8.32 14.45
N ALA A 48 -2.27 -8.81 13.89
CA ALA A 48 -1.40 -9.79 14.53
C ALA A 48 -0.63 -9.22 15.72
N GLY A 49 -0.45 -7.88 15.81
CA GLY A 49 0.44 -7.22 16.76
C GLY A 49 1.88 -7.68 16.62
N ARG A 50 2.31 -7.99 15.41
CA ARG A 50 3.65 -8.52 15.10
C ARG A 50 4.27 -7.81 13.91
N PRO A 51 5.59 -7.56 13.94
CA PRO A 51 6.53 -7.83 15.05
C PRO A 51 6.21 -6.99 16.30
N TYR A 52 6.55 -7.45 17.48
CA TYR A 52 6.18 -6.82 18.77
C TYR A 52 6.64 -5.36 18.91
N VAL A 53 7.70 -4.97 18.21
CA VAL A 53 8.16 -3.58 18.18
C VAL A 53 7.06 -2.61 17.70
N LEU A 54 6.12 -3.04 16.84
CA LEU A 54 5.00 -2.22 16.36
C LEU A 54 4.10 -1.74 17.50
N ARG A 55 3.94 -2.57 18.54
CA ARG A 55 3.14 -2.23 19.73
C ARG A 55 3.70 -1.01 20.46
N LEU A 56 5.02 -0.86 20.48
CA LEU A 56 5.72 0.30 21.06
C LEU A 56 5.69 1.51 20.12
N MET A 57 5.57 1.30 18.81
CA MET A 57 5.56 2.35 17.79
C MET A 57 4.18 3.00 17.57
N GLY A 58 3.20 2.73 18.43
CA GLY A 58 1.90 3.40 18.39
C GLY A 58 0.69 2.48 18.23
N ALA A 59 0.87 1.22 17.84
CA ALA A 59 -0.24 0.29 17.69
C ALA A 59 -0.98 0.02 19.01
N GLY A 60 -0.28 0.10 20.15
CA GLY A 60 -0.79 -0.19 21.49
C GLY A 60 -0.08 -1.37 22.14
N PHE A 61 0.21 -1.32 23.44
CA PHE A 61 1.07 -2.33 24.09
C PHE A 61 0.39 -3.70 24.22
N SER A 62 -0.78 -3.77 24.85
CA SER A 62 -1.52 -5.02 25.12
C SER A 62 -2.65 -5.29 24.14
N LYS A 63 -3.22 -4.23 23.57
CA LYS A 63 -4.31 -4.27 22.59
C LYS A 63 -4.18 -3.09 21.62
N PRO A 64 -4.80 -3.15 20.42
CA PRO A 64 -4.85 -2.01 19.52
C PRO A 64 -5.46 -0.77 20.21
N ARG A 65 -4.91 0.42 19.95
CA ARG A 65 -5.45 1.68 20.48
C ARG A 65 -6.82 1.99 19.88
N ASN A 66 -6.96 1.86 18.57
CA ASN A 66 -8.24 1.91 17.90
C ASN A 66 -8.69 0.45 17.69
N PRO A 67 -9.86 0.05 18.15
CA PRO A 67 -10.33 -1.33 17.99
C PRO A 67 -10.82 -1.63 16.56
N ILE A 68 -11.01 -0.62 15.70
CA ILE A 68 -11.54 -0.83 14.33
C ILE A 68 -10.39 -0.80 13.33
N PRO A 69 -10.11 -1.93 12.62
CA PRO A 69 -9.06 -2.02 11.62
C PRO A 69 -9.33 -1.19 10.35
N GLY A 70 -8.35 -1.24 9.44
CA GLY A 70 -8.44 -0.62 8.11
C GLY A 70 -7.90 0.80 8.10
N THR A 71 -7.28 1.16 6.96
CA THR A 71 -6.66 2.48 6.75
C THR A 71 -7.08 3.15 5.46
N ASP A 72 -7.41 2.38 4.44
CA ASP A 72 -7.76 2.88 3.11
C ASP A 72 -9.26 2.78 2.88
N MET A 73 -9.88 3.85 2.42
CA MET A 73 -11.29 3.84 2.12
C MET A 73 -11.65 4.76 0.95
N ALA A 74 -12.84 4.54 0.41
CA ALA A 74 -13.59 5.47 -0.43
C ALA A 74 -15.06 5.46 -0.01
N GLY A 75 -15.72 6.60 -0.10
CA GLY A 75 -17.12 6.73 0.33
C GLY A 75 -17.68 8.10 0.00
N VAL A 76 -18.78 8.43 0.66
CA VAL A 76 -19.51 9.70 0.48
C VAL A 76 -19.48 10.47 1.78
N VAL A 77 -19.19 11.75 1.71
CA VAL A 77 -19.21 12.66 2.87
C VAL A 77 -20.64 12.72 3.44
N GLU A 78 -20.78 12.37 4.69
CA GLU A 78 -22.05 12.44 5.44
C GLU A 78 -22.19 13.80 6.17
N SER A 79 -21.15 14.21 6.88
CA SER A 79 -21.07 15.50 7.56
C SER A 79 -19.63 15.97 7.68
N VAL A 80 -19.45 17.25 8.02
CA VAL A 80 -18.13 17.89 8.12
C VAL A 80 -18.02 18.67 9.41
N GLY A 81 -16.80 18.73 9.98
CA GLY A 81 -16.48 19.58 11.11
C GLY A 81 -16.46 21.07 10.73
N LYS A 82 -16.53 21.93 11.73
CA LYS A 82 -16.71 23.39 11.54
C LYS A 82 -15.55 24.09 10.83
N SER A 83 -14.33 23.52 10.87
CA SER A 83 -13.12 24.05 10.21
C SER A 83 -12.88 23.43 8.82
N VAL A 84 -13.72 22.51 8.38
CA VAL A 84 -13.59 21.88 7.07
C VAL A 84 -14.07 22.83 5.97
N THR A 85 -13.19 23.12 5.01
CA THR A 85 -13.48 24.00 3.87
C THR A 85 -13.37 23.31 2.52
N ARG A 86 -12.83 22.07 2.48
CA ARG A 86 -12.49 21.37 1.23
C ARG A 86 -13.59 20.45 0.74
N PHE A 87 -14.51 20.06 1.61
CA PHE A 87 -15.53 19.08 1.33
C PHE A 87 -16.88 19.51 1.88
N ARG A 88 -17.95 18.96 1.31
CA ARG A 88 -19.34 19.16 1.74
C ARG A 88 -20.09 17.81 1.73
N PRO A 89 -21.21 17.69 2.49
CA PRO A 89 -22.05 16.50 2.42
C PRO A 89 -22.45 16.15 0.99
N GLY A 90 -22.37 14.86 0.66
CA GLY A 90 -22.62 14.34 -0.68
C GLY A 90 -21.38 14.19 -1.57
N ASP A 91 -20.26 14.79 -1.26
CA ASP A 91 -19.04 14.65 -2.05
C ASP A 91 -18.51 13.21 -2.01
N PRO A 92 -18.20 12.59 -3.18
CA PRO A 92 -17.49 11.32 -3.22
C PRO A 92 -16.00 11.55 -2.93
N VAL A 93 -15.46 10.82 -1.96
CA VAL A 93 -14.07 10.99 -1.49
C VAL A 93 -13.34 9.66 -1.36
N PHE A 94 -12.01 9.71 -1.36
CA PHE A 94 -11.14 8.58 -1.05
C PHE A 94 -9.88 9.06 -0.34
N GLY A 95 -9.25 8.17 0.42
CA GLY A 95 -8.01 8.49 1.12
C GLY A 95 -7.63 7.47 2.19
N GLU A 96 -6.58 7.82 2.94
CA GLU A 96 -6.19 7.12 4.17
C GLU A 96 -6.90 7.73 5.38
N THR A 97 -7.11 6.92 6.41
CA THR A 97 -7.78 7.36 7.66
C THR A 97 -6.81 7.70 8.78
N ILE A 98 -5.50 7.54 8.58
CA ILE A 98 -4.47 7.74 9.61
C ILE A 98 -3.53 8.90 9.27
N VAL A 99 -3.34 9.81 10.24
CA VAL A 99 -2.43 10.96 10.08
C VAL A 99 -0.96 10.54 10.22
N ALA A 100 -0.66 9.69 11.19
CA ALA A 100 0.70 9.33 11.59
C ALA A 100 1.27 8.11 10.82
N HIS A 101 1.75 7.13 11.54
CA HIS A 101 2.35 5.92 10.96
C HIS A 101 1.29 4.94 10.48
N GLN A 102 1.58 4.22 9.39
CA GLN A 102 0.68 3.22 8.81
C GLN A 102 0.48 1.95 9.67
N TRP A 103 1.14 1.83 10.82
CA TRP A 103 1.03 0.68 11.72
C TRP A 103 0.10 0.94 12.91
N VAL A 104 -1.04 1.54 12.62
CA VAL A 104 -2.16 1.72 13.55
C VAL A 104 -3.47 1.41 12.83
N HIS A 105 -4.49 1.05 13.58
CA HIS A 105 -5.85 0.96 13.02
C HIS A 105 -6.42 2.35 12.78
N GLY A 106 -7.06 2.52 11.62
CA GLY A 106 -7.61 3.80 11.18
C GLY A 106 -9.14 3.86 11.14
N GLY A 107 -9.83 2.74 11.42
CA GLY A 107 -11.28 2.70 11.49
C GLY A 107 -12.01 2.50 10.16
N ALA A 108 -11.31 2.19 9.06
CA ALA A 108 -11.92 2.09 7.74
C ALA A 108 -12.82 0.86 7.53
N PHE A 109 -12.69 -0.19 8.36
CA PHE A 109 -13.53 -1.39 8.25
C PHE A 109 -14.83 -1.22 9.04
N ALA A 110 -15.62 -0.21 8.66
CA ALA A 110 -16.87 0.19 9.27
C ALA A 110 -17.78 0.86 8.25
N GLU A 111 -19.06 1.05 8.59
CA GLU A 111 -20.01 1.81 7.76
C GLU A 111 -19.67 3.33 7.72
N TYR A 112 -19.06 3.85 8.79
CA TYR A 112 -18.65 5.26 8.88
C TYR A 112 -17.26 5.39 9.50
N VAL A 113 -16.52 6.40 9.07
CA VAL A 113 -15.23 6.77 9.64
C VAL A 113 -15.05 8.29 9.63
N ALA A 114 -14.52 8.85 10.73
CA ALA A 114 -14.12 10.25 10.81
C ALA A 114 -12.65 10.38 10.35
N VAL A 115 -12.38 11.26 9.39
CA VAL A 115 -11.07 11.38 8.72
C VAL A 115 -10.68 12.86 8.63
N HIS A 116 -9.44 13.19 9.00
CA HIS A 116 -8.91 14.53 8.83
C HIS A 116 -8.94 14.94 7.34
N GLN A 117 -9.46 16.16 7.04
CA GLN A 117 -9.67 16.61 5.66
C GLN A 117 -8.43 16.55 4.75
N ASP A 118 -7.21 16.70 5.30
CA ASP A 118 -5.98 16.67 4.52
C ASP A 118 -5.55 15.25 4.06
N LEU A 119 -6.21 14.23 4.55
CA LEU A 119 -5.99 12.84 4.12
C LEU A 119 -6.90 12.40 2.96
N LEU A 120 -7.84 13.26 2.57
CA LEU A 120 -8.86 12.98 1.58
C LEU A 120 -8.64 13.75 0.28
N ALA A 121 -9.08 13.16 -0.83
CA ALA A 121 -9.32 13.82 -2.10
C ALA A 121 -10.70 13.46 -2.64
N LEU A 122 -11.25 14.32 -3.52
CA LEU A 122 -12.45 13.98 -4.30
C LEU A 122 -12.15 12.77 -5.19
N LYS A 123 -13.05 11.80 -5.18
CA LYS A 123 -12.96 10.63 -6.05
C LYS A 123 -13.20 11.04 -7.51
N PRO A 124 -12.31 10.69 -8.45
CA PRO A 124 -12.58 10.91 -9.87
C PRO A 124 -13.81 10.11 -10.36
N ASP A 125 -14.54 10.66 -11.30
CA ASP A 125 -15.78 10.05 -11.81
C ASP A 125 -15.52 8.76 -12.62
N ASN A 126 -14.35 8.65 -13.23
CA ASN A 126 -13.94 7.53 -14.07
C ASN A 126 -13.49 6.27 -13.29
N VAL A 127 -13.56 6.26 -11.98
CA VAL A 127 -13.23 5.09 -11.14
C VAL A 127 -14.36 4.76 -10.18
N THR A 128 -14.51 3.47 -9.83
CA THR A 128 -15.48 3.02 -8.81
C THR A 128 -14.98 3.34 -7.39
N PHE A 129 -15.82 3.17 -6.37
CA PHE A 129 -15.39 3.32 -4.97
C PHE A 129 -14.35 2.26 -4.59
N GLU A 130 -14.52 1.02 -5.06
CA GLU A 130 -13.59 -0.08 -4.83
C GLU A 130 -12.21 0.23 -5.44
N GLN A 131 -12.19 0.73 -6.67
CA GLN A 131 -10.96 1.17 -7.32
C GLN A 131 -10.31 2.32 -6.56
N ALA A 132 -11.08 3.32 -6.16
CA ALA A 132 -10.55 4.45 -5.41
C ALA A 132 -10.00 4.02 -4.05
N ALA A 133 -10.70 3.14 -3.30
CA ALA A 133 -10.26 2.63 -2.00
C ALA A 133 -8.97 1.79 -2.09
N SER A 134 -8.67 1.21 -3.24
CA SER A 134 -7.49 0.35 -3.42
C SER A 134 -6.17 1.12 -3.56
N VAL A 135 -6.23 2.45 -3.74
CA VAL A 135 -5.07 3.27 -4.13
C VAL A 135 -4.30 3.89 -2.97
N PRO A 136 -4.91 4.41 -1.88
CA PRO A 136 -4.23 5.34 -0.97
C PRO A 136 -2.90 4.83 -0.43
N ALA A 137 -2.86 3.84 0.45
CA ALA A 137 -1.59 3.35 1.03
C ALA A 137 -0.64 2.80 -0.03
N SER A 138 -1.13 1.96 -0.94
CA SER A 138 -0.31 1.35 -1.99
C SER A 138 0.28 2.38 -2.94
N GLY A 139 -0.52 3.34 -3.38
CA GLY A 139 -0.09 4.44 -4.25
C GLY A 139 0.88 5.39 -3.55
N LEU A 140 0.64 5.68 -2.26
CA LEU A 140 1.53 6.50 -1.44
C LEU A 140 2.91 5.86 -1.28
N ILE A 141 2.96 4.54 -1.04
CA ILE A 141 4.22 3.79 -0.97
C ILE A 141 4.96 3.85 -2.32
N ALA A 142 4.26 3.57 -3.43
CA ALA A 142 4.84 3.64 -4.76
C ALA A 142 5.37 5.06 -5.06
N LEU A 143 4.54 6.09 -4.87
CA LEU A 143 4.86 7.49 -5.18
C LEU A 143 6.06 8.00 -4.35
N ARG A 144 6.08 7.74 -3.04
CA ARG A 144 7.17 8.18 -2.16
C ARG A 144 8.52 7.57 -2.53
N ASN A 145 8.52 6.33 -2.98
CA ASN A 145 9.74 5.62 -3.32
C ASN A 145 10.18 5.84 -4.77
N LEU A 146 9.25 6.21 -5.65
CA LEU A 146 9.52 6.56 -7.06
C LEU A 146 9.55 8.08 -7.30
N ARG A 147 9.46 8.92 -6.26
CA ARG A 147 9.24 10.37 -6.34
C ARG A 147 10.20 11.17 -7.22
N ASP A 148 11.37 10.62 -7.51
CA ASP A 148 12.31 11.24 -8.43
C ASP A 148 12.01 10.85 -9.89
N LEU A 149 10.73 10.98 -10.26
CA LEU A 149 10.25 10.61 -11.59
C LEU A 149 10.89 11.46 -12.70
N SER A 150 11.38 12.66 -12.37
CA SER A 150 12.06 13.54 -13.34
C SER A 150 13.38 12.97 -13.89
N GLN A 151 13.99 12.02 -13.17
CA GLN A 151 15.20 11.32 -13.63
C GLN A 151 14.89 10.12 -14.56
N TRP A 152 13.63 9.73 -14.65
CA TRP A 152 13.22 8.61 -15.49
C TRP A 152 13.03 9.08 -16.93
N ARG A 153 14.08 8.97 -17.70
CA ARG A 153 14.07 9.26 -19.15
C ARG A 153 13.64 8.00 -19.91
N PRO A 154 13.05 8.16 -21.09
CA PRO A 154 12.78 7.03 -21.97
C PRO A 154 14.03 6.14 -22.15
N GLY A 155 13.82 4.81 -22.12
CA GLY A 155 14.88 3.82 -22.26
C GLY A 155 15.59 3.40 -20.97
N ARG A 156 15.32 4.05 -19.81
CA ARG A 156 15.82 3.54 -18.53
C ARG A 156 15.12 2.26 -18.14
N ARG A 157 15.89 1.25 -17.71
CA ARG A 157 15.40 -0.07 -17.32
C ARG A 157 15.03 -0.08 -15.84
N VAL A 158 13.78 -0.41 -15.55
CA VAL A 158 13.24 -0.56 -14.20
C VAL A 158 12.79 -1.98 -14.00
N LEU A 159 13.22 -2.60 -12.91
CA LEU A 159 12.66 -3.88 -12.47
C LEU A 159 11.75 -3.64 -11.26
N ILE A 160 10.56 -4.24 -11.30
CA ILE A 160 9.60 -4.25 -10.19
C ILE A 160 9.39 -5.70 -9.77
N ASN A 161 9.93 -6.07 -8.60
CA ASN A 161 9.73 -7.38 -7.98
C ASN A 161 8.50 -7.35 -7.09
N GLY A 162 7.59 -8.31 -7.22
CA GLY A 162 6.25 -8.30 -6.63
C GLY A 162 5.29 -7.36 -7.38
N ALA A 163 5.45 -7.32 -8.71
CA ALA A 163 4.74 -6.39 -9.59
C ALA A 163 3.22 -6.59 -9.63
N GLY A 164 2.73 -7.78 -9.29
CA GLY A 164 1.30 -8.11 -9.36
C GLY A 164 0.51 -7.82 -8.10
N GLY A 165 1.14 -7.33 -7.03
CA GLY A 165 0.47 -6.89 -5.81
C GLY A 165 -0.02 -5.44 -5.88
N GLY A 166 -0.69 -4.96 -4.83
CA GLY A 166 -1.27 -3.60 -4.79
C GLY A 166 -0.26 -2.49 -5.05
N VAL A 167 0.91 -2.52 -4.41
CA VAL A 167 1.98 -1.53 -4.61
C VAL A 167 2.63 -1.70 -5.98
N GLY A 168 2.90 -2.96 -6.37
CA GLY A 168 3.62 -3.27 -7.61
C GLY A 168 2.87 -2.89 -8.88
N THR A 169 1.55 -3.15 -8.94
CA THR A 169 0.72 -2.79 -10.09
C THR A 169 0.64 -1.28 -10.32
N LEU A 170 0.59 -0.49 -9.25
CA LEU A 170 0.60 0.97 -9.34
C LEU A 170 2.00 1.49 -9.72
N ALA A 171 3.06 0.94 -9.11
CA ALA A 171 4.44 1.30 -9.44
C ALA A 171 4.77 1.04 -10.94
N LEU A 172 4.34 -0.12 -11.47
CA LEU A 172 4.49 -0.46 -12.88
C LEU A 172 3.86 0.60 -13.78
N GLN A 173 2.60 0.91 -13.55
CA GLN A 173 1.87 1.87 -14.38
C GLN A 173 2.44 3.29 -14.25
N MET A 174 2.85 3.73 -13.06
CA MET A 174 3.53 5.01 -12.85
C MET A 174 4.83 5.07 -13.67
N MET A 175 5.66 4.01 -13.64
CA MET A 175 6.90 3.98 -14.40
C MET A 175 6.66 3.94 -15.92
N LYS A 176 5.66 3.21 -16.38
CA LYS A 176 5.24 3.21 -17.80
C LYS A 176 4.77 4.59 -18.25
N ALA A 177 3.99 5.30 -17.42
CA ALA A 177 3.53 6.66 -17.71
C ALA A 177 4.68 7.67 -17.86
N HIS A 178 5.90 7.35 -17.36
CA HIS A 178 7.11 8.15 -17.50
C HIS A 178 8.08 7.62 -18.58
N GLY A 179 7.65 6.65 -19.40
CA GLY A 179 8.41 6.13 -20.53
C GLY A 179 9.55 5.17 -20.17
N ALA A 180 9.55 4.62 -18.94
CA ALA A 180 10.53 3.61 -18.56
C ALA A 180 10.29 2.28 -19.28
N HIS A 181 11.38 1.53 -19.51
CA HIS A 181 11.30 0.11 -19.88
C HIS A 181 11.16 -0.72 -18.61
N VAL A 182 10.01 -1.33 -18.41
CA VAL A 182 9.65 -2.02 -17.16
C VAL A 182 9.72 -3.54 -17.33
N THR A 183 10.58 -4.17 -16.52
CA THR A 183 10.58 -5.62 -16.28
C THR A 183 9.79 -5.89 -15.00
N ALA A 184 8.67 -6.59 -15.11
CA ALA A 184 7.84 -6.99 -13.99
C ALA A 184 8.16 -8.42 -13.56
N VAL A 185 8.29 -8.66 -12.25
CA VAL A 185 8.57 -9.98 -11.68
C VAL A 185 7.42 -10.40 -10.78
N ASP A 186 6.79 -11.55 -11.06
CA ASP A 186 5.78 -12.17 -10.19
C ASP A 186 5.60 -13.66 -10.55
N CYS A 187 4.61 -14.35 -9.96
CA CYS A 187 4.31 -15.76 -10.25
C CYS A 187 3.57 -15.94 -11.57
N THR A 188 3.55 -17.20 -12.07
CA THR A 188 2.94 -17.60 -13.35
C THR A 188 1.52 -17.05 -13.53
N GLY A 189 0.67 -17.11 -12.50
CA GLY A 189 -0.74 -16.71 -12.55
C GLY A 189 -0.96 -15.22 -12.82
N LYS A 190 0.07 -14.38 -12.65
CA LYS A 190 -0.01 -12.91 -12.83
C LYS A 190 0.62 -12.41 -14.14
N VAL A 191 1.33 -13.28 -14.89
CA VAL A 191 2.08 -12.87 -16.10
C VAL A 191 1.18 -12.18 -17.13
N GLY A 192 -0.02 -12.73 -17.40
CA GLY A 192 -0.95 -12.14 -18.37
C GLY A 192 -1.41 -10.73 -17.97
N MET A 193 -1.78 -10.54 -16.69
CA MET A 193 -2.15 -9.24 -16.13
C MET A 193 -1.01 -8.22 -16.25
N LEU A 194 0.22 -8.60 -15.89
CA LEU A 194 1.37 -7.70 -15.95
C LEU A 194 1.67 -7.21 -17.36
N ARG A 195 1.52 -8.08 -18.37
CA ARG A 195 1.62 -7.70 -19.78
C ARG A 195 0.52 -6.71 -20.18
N SER A 196 -0.73 -6.95 -19.77
CA SER A 196 -1.85 -6.04 -20.07
C SER A 196 -1.70 -4.68 -19.39
N LEU A 197 -0.98 -4.58 -18.26
CA LEU A 197 -0.63 -3.32 -17.59
C LEU A 197 0.55 -2.60 -18.24
N GLY A 198 1.11 -3.14 -19.34
CA GLY A 198 2.14 -2.49 -20.12
C GLY A 198 3.58 -2.84 -19.72
N ALA A 199 3.81 -3.91 -18.96
CA ALA A 199 5.17 -4.39 -18.73
C ALA A 199 5.84 -4.80 -20.05
N ASP A 200 7.05 -4.29 -20.32
CA ASP A 200 7.81 -4.61 -21.53
C ASP A 200 8.37 -6.04 -21.48
N GLU A 201 8.76 -6.47 -20.28
CA GLU A 201 9.19 -7.84 -19.98
C GLU A 201 8.49 -8.34 -18.71
N VAL A 202 8.19 -9.63 -18.67
CA VAL A 202 7.68 -10.29 -17.46
C VAL A 202 8.54 -11.50 -17.15
N VAL A 203 9.06 -11.54 -15.93
CA VAL A 203 9.85 -12.63 -15.37
C VAL A 203 8.97 -13.42 -14.39
N ASP A 204 8.79 -14.69 -14.66
CA ASP A 204 8.12 -15.62 -13.76
C ASP A 204 9.16 -16.16 -12.75
N TYR A 205 9.09 -15.69 -11.49
CA TYR A 205 10.07 -16.07 -10.47
C TYR A 205 10.03 -17.55 -10.09
N THR A 206 8.96 -18.26 -10.46
CA THR A 206 8.84 -19.71 -10.23
C THR A 206 9.67 -20.52 -11.21
N ARG A 207 10.15 -19.90 -12.30
CA ARG A 207 10.91 -20.54 -13.39
C ARG A 207 12.32 -19.99 -13.54
N GLU A 208 12.52 -18.69 -13.27
CA GLU A 208 13.82 -18.06 -13.45
C GLU A 208 14.11 -17.00 -12.37
N ASP A 209 15.39 -16.82 -12.05
CA ASP A 209 15.85 -15.78 -11.13
C ASP A 209 16.30 -14.53 -11.92
N PHE A 210 15.60 -13.42 -11.75
CA PHE A 210 15.90 -12.17 -12.44
C PHE A 210 17.33 -11.66 -12.18
N THR A 211 17.95 -12.03 -11.05
CA THR A 211 19.32 -11.62 -10.72
C THR A 211 20.40 -12.37 -11.51
N GLN A 212 20.01 -13.44 -12.22
CA GLN A 212 20.92 -14.31 -13.00
C GLN A 212 20.77 -14.12 -14.52
N ARG A 213 19.86 -13.25 -14.96
CA ARG A 213 19.60 -13.01 -16.40
C ARG A 213 20.71 -12.24 -17.14
N GLY A 214 21.73 -11.75 -16.46
CA GLY A 214 22.78 -10.90 -17.06
C GLY A 214 22.29 -9.50 -17.42
N VAL A 215 21.04 -9.16 -17.17
CA VAL A 215 20.45 -7.82 -17.40
C VAL A 215 20.75 -6.92 -16.20
N ARG A 216 21.08 -5.66 -16.50
CA ARG A 216 21.24 -4.64 -15.44
C ARG A 216 20.15 -3.59 -15.52
N TYR A 217 19.73 -3.11 -14.33
CA TYR A 217 18.64 -2.18 -14.16
C TYR A 217 19.11 -0.87 -13.53
N ASN A 218 18.52 0.24 -13.95
CA ASN A 218 18.74 1.54 -13.35
C ASN A 218 18.00 1.68 -12.01
N LEU A 219 16.89 0.94 -11.87
CA LEU A 219 16.13 0.83 -10.62
C LEU A 219 15.69 -0.62 -10.41
N ILE A 220 15.83 -1.10 -9.19
CA ILE A 220 15.13 -2.30 -8.70
C ILE A 220 14.22 -1.83 -7.56
N PHE A 221 12.91 -1.88 -7.81
CA PHE A 221 11.85 -1.65 -6.83
C PHE A 221 11.39 -3.02 -6.32
N ASP A 222 11.70 -3.32 -5.06
CA ASP A 222 11.63 -4.68 -4.53
C ASP A 222 10.61 -4.74 -3.39
N VAL A 223 9.40 -5.22 -3.71
CA VAL A 223 8.32 -5.33 -2.72
C VAL A 223 8.57 -6.48 -1.75
N PRO A 224 8.88 -7.74 -2.20
CA PRO A 224 9.10 -8.84 -1.27
C PRO A 224 10.46 -8.82 -0.55
N GLY A 225 11.48 -8.17 -1.09
CA GLY A 225 12.80 -8.08 -0.44
C GLY A 225 13.49 -9.42 -0.17
N ASN A 226 13.30 -10.39 -1.04
CA ASN A 226 13.65 -11.80 -0.80
C ASN A 226 14.98 -12.25 -1.43
N ARG A 227 15.76 -11.32 -2.01
CA ARG A 227 17.07 -11.63 -2.60
C ARG A 227 18.20 -11.02 -1.78
N PRO A 228 19.35 -11.68 -1.67
CA PRO A 228 20.51 -11.12 -0.98
C PRO A 228 21.02 -9.86 -1.71
N LEU A 229 21.47 -8.86 -0.95
CA LEU A 229 21.95 -7.59 -1.49
C LEU A 229 23.06 -7.74 -2.53
N SER A 230 23.91 -8.77 -2.40
CA SER A 230 24.97 -9.06 -3.39
C SER A 230 24.39 -9.44 -4.76
N ALA A 231 23.30 -10.21 -4.80
CA ALA A 231 22.61 -10.57 -6.03
C ALA A 231 21.91 -9.36 -6.65
N ILE A 232 21.20 -8.58 -5.84
CA ILE A 232 20.58 -7.30 -6.27
C ILE A 232 21.62 -6.38 -6.89
N ARG A 233 22.79 -6.20 -6.26
CA ARG A 233 23.84 -5.31 -6.78
C ARG A 233 24.43 -5.77 -8.10
N ARG A 234 24.49 -7.07 -8.37
CA ARG A 234 24.92 -7.58 -9.69
C ARG A 234 23.93 -7.25 -10.81
N ALA A 235 22.64 -7.22 -10.47
CA ALA A 235 21.57 -6.87 -11.40
C ALA A 235 21.34 -5.34 -11.51
N LEU A 236 22.09 -4.50 -10.79
CA LEU A 236 22.02 -3.05 -10.91
C LEU A 236 23.13 -2.50 -11.79
N GLU A 237 22.83 -1.41 -12.50
CA GLU A 237 23.85 -0.55 -13.09
C GLU A 237 24.75 0.05 -12.00
N PRO A 238 25.99 0.48 -12.32
CA PRO A 238 26.89 1.09 -11.33
C PRO A 238 26.28 2.31 -10.60
N ASP A 239 25.47 3.10 -11.31
CA ASP A 239 24.70 4.24 -10.81
C ASP A 239 23.23 3.89 -10.51
N GLY A 240 22.87 2.62 -10.64
CA GLY A 240 21.53 2.12 -10.39
C GLY A 240 21.12 2.22 -8.92
N ARG A 241 19.82 2.17 -8.66
CA ARG A 241 19.24 2.35 -7.32
C ARG A 241 18.43 1.12 -6.89
N TYR A 242 18.60 0.71 -5.65
CA TYR A 242 17.79 -0.31 -4.98
C TYR A 242 16.79 0.32 -4.01
N VAL A 243 15.54 -0.05 -4.14
CA VAL A 243 14.43 0.44 -3.30
C VAL A 243 13.72 -0.76 -2.69
N PRO A 244 14.11 -1.20 -1.49
CA PRO A 244 13.38 -2.22 -0.73
C PRO A 244 12.12 -1.61 -0.13
N ILE A 245 10.98 -2.27 -0.29
CA ILE A 245 9.67 -1.81 0.21
C ILE A 245 9.22 -2.63 1.40
N GLY A 246 9.09 -3.93 1.23
CA GLY A 246 8.55 -4.84 2.20
C GLY A 246 9.45 -6.05 2.42
N HIS A 247 8.83 -7.17 2.69
CA HIS A 247 9.51 -8.44 2.90
C HIS A 247 8.62 -9.62 2.53
N GLU A 248 9.27 -10.72 2.17
CA GLU A 248 8.62 -12.01 1.98
C GLU A 248 8.21 -12.63 3.33
N GLY A 249 7.22 -13.50 3.29
CA GLY A 249 6.76 -14.25 4.47
C GLY A 249 5.73 -13.49 5.30
N PHE A 250 4.92 -12.72 4.62
CA PHE A 250 3.73 -12.08 5.15
C PHE A 250 2.90 -13.10 5.96
N GLY A 251 2.63 -12.80 7.22
CA GLY A 251 1.90 -13.69 8.12
C GLY A 251 2.73 -14.76 8.83
N ALA A 252 3.84 -15.20 8.27
CA ALA A 252 4.71 -16.23 8.84
C ALA A 252 5.97 -15.61 9.48
N SER A 253 5.81 -14.73 10.48
CA SER A 253 6.95 -14.07 11.10
C SER A 253 7.85 -15.05 11.86
N ARG A 254 8.99 -15.43 11.25
CA ARG A 254 10.08 -16.14 11.93
C ARG A 254 10.81 -15.26 12.96
N LYS A 255 10.54 -13.93 12.99
CA LYS A 255 11.19 -12.95 13.87
C LYS A 255 10.14 -12.11 14.59
N PRO A 256 9.49 -12.65 15.63
CA PRO A 256 8.30 -12.01 16.23
C PRO A 256 8.61 -10.70 16.99
N VAL A 257 9.84 -10.47 17.43
CA VAL A 257 10.18 -9.31 18.27
C VAL A 257 10.49 -8.06 17.47
N LEU A 258 11.52 -8.09 16.64
CA LEU A 258 12.03 -6.93 15.89
C LEU A 258 11.67 -6.96 14.40
N GLY A 259 11.16 -8.09 13.90
CA GLY A 259 10.86 -8.26 12.47
C GLY A 259 12.08 -7.94 11.60
N LEU A 260 11.91 -7.02 10.66
CA LEU A 260 12.94 -6.55 9.74
C LEU A 260 13.65 -5.27 10.16
N VAL A 261 13.32 -4.70 11.30
CA VAL A 261 13.99 -3.47 11.79
C VAL A 261 15.52 -3.59 11.72
N PRO A 262 16.16 -4.71 12.18
CA PRO A 262 17.61 -4.86 12.03
C PRO A 262 18.10 -4.89 10.59
N HIS A 263 17.32 -5.46 9.68
CA HIS A 263 17.64 -5.49 8.25
C HIS A 263 17.62 -4.07 7.65
N TYR A 264 16.59 -3.28 7.92
CA TYR A 264 16.51 -1.90 7.46
C TYR A 264 17.60 -1.02 8.08
N LEU A 265 17.90 -1.17 9.36
CA LEU A 265 19.01 -0.46 10.00
C LEU A 265 20.34 -0.80 9.33
N LYS A 266 20.58 -2.06 8.98
CA LYS A 266 21.75 -2.48 8.22
C LYS A 266 21.79 -1.81 6.84
N LEU A 267 20.68 -1.77 6.09
CA LEU A 267 20.64 -1.10 4.79
C LEU A 267 20.91 0.41 4.93
N VAL A 268 20.35 1.07 5.94
CA VAL A 268 20.62 2.48 6.24
C VAL A 268 22.09 2.71 6.56
N ALA A 269 22.70 1.87 7.37
CA ALA A 269 24.13 1.97 7.67
C ALA A 269 24.99 1.78 6.41
N LEU A 270 24.66 0.79 5.58
CA LEU A 270 25.36 0.51 4.32
C LEU A 270 25.15 1.61 3.29
N SER A 271 24.05 2.35 3.31
CA SER A 271 23.80 3.44 2.36
C SER A 271 24.84 4.56 2.40
N ARG A 272 25.58 4.67 3.50
CA ARG A 272 26.73 5.62 3.62
C ARG A 272 27.86 5.24 2.66
N PHE A 273 28.05 3.93 2.42
CA PHE A 273 29.16 3.38 1.64
C PHE A 273 28.72 2.88 0.25
N VAL A 274 27.46 2.47 0.10
CA VAL A 274 26.90 1.87 -1.11
C VAL A 274 25.96 2.87 -1.79
N LYS A 275 26.41 3.51 -2.86
CA LYS A 275 25.63 4.53 -3.60
C LYS A 275 24.24 4.02 -4.03
N GLN A 276 24.16 2.77 -4.44
CA GLN A 276 22.93 2.12 -4.91
C GLN A 276 21.82 2.03 -3.84
N LEU A 277 22.15 2.20 -2.55
CA LEU A 277 21.21 2.22 -1.42
C LEU A 277 20.78 3.63 -1.01
N ARG A 278 21.38 4.67 -1.61
CA ARG A 278 21.06 6.07 -1.26
C ARG A 278 19.70 6.45 -1.83
N GLY A 279 18.86 7.05 -0.99
CA GLY A 279 17.63 7.68 -1.45
C GLY A 279 17.90 8.89 -2.36
N PRO A 280 16.89 9.42 -3.06
CA PRO A 280 17.08 10.53 -4.03
C PRO A 280 17.41 11.88 -3.39
N GLY A 281 17.46 11.96 -2.05
CA GLY A 281 17.72 13.24 -1.35
C GLY A 281 16.57 14.25 -1.40
N LEU A 282 15.49 13.93 -2.08
CA LEU A 282 14.30 14.79 -2.18
C LEU A 282 13.42 14.70 -0.93
N PRO A 283 12.74 15.79 -0.53
CA PRO A 283 11.80 15.75 0.57
C PRO A 283 10.66 14.76 0.28
N MET A 284 10.14 14.14 1.34
CA MET A 284 8.96 13.29 1.23
C MET A 284 7.72 14.17 1.02
N PRO A 285 6.84 13.86 0.06
CA PRO A 285 5.57 14.56 -0.07
C PRO A 285 4.73 14.31 1.19
N THR A 286 4.00 15.31 1.61
CA THR A 286 2.94 15.16 2.63
C THR A 286 1.86 14.21 2.11
N LYS A 287 1.04 13.66 3.00
CA LYS A 287 -0.09 12.83 2.57
C LYS A 287 -1.07 13.61 1.71
N LYS A 288 -1.30 14.89 2.04
CA LYS A 288 -2.15 15.80 1.26
C LYS A 288 -1.65 15.98 -0.18
N GLU A 289 -0.37 16.22 -0.37
CA GLU A 289 0.23 16.34 -1.70
C GLU A 289 0.19 15.02 -2.46
N ALA A 290 0.50 13.92 -1.78
CA ALA A 290 0.53 12.61 -2.39
C ALA A 290 -0.86 12.14 -2.86
N ILE A 291 -1.91 12.32 -2.04
CA ILE A 291 -3.28 11.93 -2.42
C ILE A 291 -3.79 12.77 -3.60
N ALA A 292 -3.40 14.05 -3.69
CA ALA A 292 -3.72 14.90 -4.84
C ALA A 292 -3.04 14.42 -6.13
N VAL A 293 -1.77 13.99 -6.06
CA VAL A 293 -1.07 13.38 -7.20
C VAL A 293 -1.73 12.07 -7.63
N LEU A 294 -2.07 11.21 -6.67
CA LEU A 294 -2.76 9.94 -6.95
C LEU A 294 -4.13 10.17 -7.60
N ARG A 295 -4.89 11.17 -7.13
CA ARG A 295 -6.14 11.58 -7.77
C ARG A 295 -5.92 11.94 -9.25
N ASN A 296 -4.94 12.78 -9.55
CA ASN A 296 -4.64 13.20 -10.92
C ASN A 296 -4.21 12.03 -11.82
N LEU A 297 -3.46 11.06 -11.28
CA LEU A 297 -3.07 9.85 -12.00
C LEU A 297 -4.27 8.96 -12.33
N LEU A 298 -5.23 8.83 -11.41
CA LEU A 298 -6.49 8.13 -11.63
C LEU A 298 -7.35 8.85 -12.67
N GLU A 299 -7.56 10.16 -12.51
CA GLU A 299 -8.40 11.00 -13.37
C GLU A 299 -7.90 11.00 -14.82
N SER A 300 -6.57 11.03 -15.00
CA SER A 300 -5.94 10.98 -16.32
C SER A 300 -5.83 9.57 -16.92
N GLY A 301 -6.29 8.54 -16.21
CA GLY A 301 -6.17 7.13 -16.65
C GLY A 301 -4.72 6.60 -16.70
N LYS A 302 -3.76 7.32 -16.13
CA LYS A 302 -2.36 6.87 -16.07
C LYS A 302 -2.14 5.70 -15.12
N ILE A 303 -3.03 5.53 -14.16
CA ILE A 303 -3.12 4.33 -13.32
C ILE A 303 -4.55 3.81 -13.31
N THR A 304 -4.68 2.50 -13.45
CA THR A 304 -5.94 1.75 -13.32
C THR A 304 -5.74 0.74 -12.19
N PRO A 305 -6.43 0.92 -11.06
CA PRO A 305 -6.31 0.00 -9.94
C PRO A 305 -6.82 -1.39 -10.27
N ILE A 306 -6.10 -2.41 -9.80
CA ILE A 306 -6.47 -3.82 -9.98
C ILE A 306 -7.09 -4.34 -8.69
N ILE A 307 -8.30 -4.88 -8.80
CA ILE A 307 -9.05 -5.51 -7.72
C ILE A 307 -9.04 -7.01 -7.97
N ASP A 308 -8.58 -7.76 -6.98
CA ASP A 308 -8.60 -9.23 -6.99
C ASP A 308 -10.00 -9.75 -6.69
N SER A 309 -10.55 -9.30 -5.57
CA SER A 309 -11.83 -9.77 -5.05
C SER A 309 -12.45 -8.73 -4.11
N THR A 310 -13.77 -8.81 -3.97
CA THR A 310 -14.55 -7.96 -3.06
C THR A 310 -15.34 -8.87 -2.13
N PHE A 311 -15.32 -8.53 -0.83
CA PHE A 311 -16.03 -9.22 0.23
C PHE A 311 -16.89 -8.23 0.99
N HIS A 312 -17.98 -8.71 1.61
CA HIS A 312 -18.73 -7.93 2.58
C HIS A 312 -17.97 -7.85 3.91
N LEU A 313 -18.20 -6.82 4.74
CA LEU A 313 -17.55 -6.69 6.06
C LEU A 313 -17.69 -7.95 6.92
N SER A 314 -18.83 -8.65 6.86
CA SER A 314 -19.05 -9.91 7.58
C SER A 314 -18.11 -11.04 7.17
N GLU A 315 -17.47 -10.92 6.00
CA GLU A 315 -16.55 -11.90 5.41
C GLU A 315 -15.07 -11.49 5.59
N VAL A 316 -14.79 -10.59 6.55
CA VAL A 316 -13.44 -10.05 6.77
C VAL A 316 -12.37 -11.11 6.95
N ARG A 317 -12.70 -12.25 7.56
CA ARG A 317 -11.77 -13.37 7.79
C ARG A 317 -11.33 -14.00 6.47
N GLU A 318 -12.26 -14.22 5.55
CA GLU A 318 -12.02 -14.74 4.20
C GLU A 318 -11.20 -13.73 3.38
N ALA A 319 -11.54 -12.45 3.48
CA ALA A 319 -10.80 -11.39 2.82
C ALA A 319 -9.33 -11.36 3.26
N PHE A 320 -9.05 -11.53 4.56
CA PHE A 320 -7.67 -11.64 5.05
C PHE A 320 -6.96 -12.91 4.57
N ARG A 321 -7.65 -14.07 4.55
CA ARG A 321 -7.09 -15.31 3.99
C ARG A 321 -6.73 -15.11 2.54
N ARG A 322 -7.64 -14.52 1.74
CA ARG A 322 -7.39 -14.23 0.33
C ARG A 322 -6.21 -13.28 0.13
N MET A 323 -6.08 -12.24 0.95
CA MET A 323 -4.98 -11.27 0.85
C MET A 323 -3.60 -11.89 1.02
N ILE A 324 -3.46 -12.92 1.88
CA ILE A 324 -2.17 -13.55 2.17
C ILE A 324 -1.78 -14.66 1.18
N GLU A 325 -2.66 -15.01 0.24
CA GLU A 325 -2.34 -15.94 -0.83
C GLU A 325 -1.41 -15.31 -1.87
N ASP A 326 -0.42 -16.05 -2.32
CA ASP A 326 0.60 -15.56 -3.27
C ASP A 326 0.01 -15.13 -4.64
N GLU A 327 -1.15 -15.71 -5.01
CA GLU A 327 -1.81 -15.44 -6.29
C GLU A 327 -2.71 -14.20 -6.30
N THR A 328 -2.88 -13.50 -5.18
CA THR A 328 -3.70 -12.29 -5.09
C THR A 328 -3.20 -11.21 -6.07
N LYS A 329 -4.10 -10.73 -6.93
CA LYS A 329 -3.83 -9.73 -7.98
C LYS A 329 -4.27 -8.34 -7.52
N GLY A 330 -3.33 -7.42 -7.33
CA GLY A 330 -3.69 -6.08 -6.87
C GLY A 330 -4.20 -6.06 -5.43
N LYS A 331 -5.48 -5.73 -5.22
CA LYS A 331 -6.05 -5.48 -3.89
C LYS A 331 -7.32 -6.26 -3.61
N VAL A 332 -7.48 -6.68 -2.35
CA VAL A 332 -8.73 -7.22 -1.80
C VAL A 332 -9.52 -6.09 -1.17
N ILE A 333 -10.82 -6.03 -1.42
CA ILE A 333 -11.73 -4.97 -1.01
C ILE A 333 -12.76 -5.50 -0.03
N LEU A 334 -13.14 -4.66 0.94
CA LEU A 334 -14.28 -4.84 1.82
C LEU A 334 -15.35 -3.80 1.50
N THR A 335 -16.61 -4.22 1.51
CA THR A 335 -17.79 -3.34 1.39
C THR A 335 -18.66 -3.48 2.63
N PRO A 336 -19.19 -2.38 3.17
CA PRO A 336 -20.15 -2.40 4.27
C PRO A 336 -21.46 -3.07 3.94
#